data_908796fdbc7cfaf8ea10774d796ee869
#
_entry.id   908796fdbc7cfaf8ea10774d796ee869
#
_cell.length_a   1.000
_cell.length_b   1.000
_cell.length_c   1.000
_cell.angle_alpha   90.00
_cell.angle_beta   90.00
_cell.angle_gamma   90.00
#
_symmetry.space_group_name_H-M   'P 1'
#
loop_
_entity.id
_entity.type
_entity.pdbx_description
1 polymer ?
#
loop_
_entity_poly.entity_id
_entity_poly.type
_entity_poly.pdbx_seq_one_letter_code
_entity_poly.pdbx_strand_id
1 'polypeptide(L)'
;MKKIFFTSFILLLLDQTLKIWIKTSFFLGEEYKIFDWFIIHFTENNGMAFGIEFGGYTGKKILTLFRIIVVGVGIMYIFNLTKKRISDGALIALGLIIGGAIGNIIDSSFYGIIFNESYNNIASFMPDGGGYSSFLHGKVVDMFYFPLINSHFPSWLPIWGSEHFIFFRPVFNIADAGISVGIFMIFLFYRKEFN
;
A
#
# COMPACT_ATOMS: atom_id res chain seq x y z
N MET A 1 -2.52 11.08 -21.36
CA MET A 1 -1.61 9.91 -21.21
C MET A 1 -0.28 10.26 -20.55
N LYS A 2 0.52 11.25 -21.06
CA LYS A 2 1.84 11.58 -20.47
C LYS A 2 1.76 11.89 -18.96
N LYS A 3 0.75 12.62 -18.49
CA LYS A 3 0.57 12.96 -17.08
C LYS A 3 0.28 11.73 -16.20
N ILE A 4 -0.57 10.83 -16.65
CA ILE A 4 -0.84 9.56 -15.95
C ILE A 4 0.48 8.79 -15.79
N PHE A 5 1.18 8.56 -16.91
CA PHE A 5 2.45 7.82 -16.91
C PHE A 5 3.48 8.45 -15.96
N PHE A 6 3.69 9.76 -16.07
CA PHE A 6 4.66 10.48 -15.25
C PHE A 6 4.32 10.43 -13.76
N THR A 7 3.04 10.67 -13.40
CA THR A 7 2.58 10.59 -12.00
C THR A 7 2.72 9.17 -11.46
N SER A 8 2.27 8.16 -12.22
CA SER A 8 2.43 6.76 -11.82
C SER A 8 3.89 6.36 -11.65
N PHE A 9 4.76 6.79 -12.55
CA PHE A 9 6.19 6.48 -12.50
C PHE A 9 6.87 7.09 -11.27
N ILE A 10 6.60 8.37 -10.97
CA ILE A 10 7.17 9.03 -9.78
C ILE A 10 6.67 8.36 -8.50
N LEU A 11 5.35 8.12 -8.38
CA LEU A 11 4.78 7.47 -7.21
C LEU A 11 5.40 6.09 -7.01
N LEU A 12 5.49 5.30 -8.08
CA LEU A 12 6.06 3.96 -8.05
C LEU A 12 7.54 3.98 -7.65
N LEU A 13 8.32 4.91 -8.19
CA LEU A 13 9.74 5.05 -7.85
C LEU A 13 9.92 5.37 -6.36
N LEU A 14 9.15 6.32 -5.82
CA LEU A 14 9.20 6.69 -4.41
C LEU A 14 8.76 5.53 -3.51
N ASP A 15 7.65 4.88 -3.86
CA ASP A 15 7.11 3.75 -3.11
C ASP A 15 8.10 2.58 -3.02
N GLN A 16 8.60 2.13 -4.18
CA GLN A 16 9.52 0.99 -4.21
C GLN A 16 10.88 1.30 -3.58
N THR A 17 11.40 2.52 -3.77
CA THR A 17 12.66 2.93 -3.12
C THR A 17 12.52 2.87 -1.60
N LEU A 18 11.43 3.41 -1.05
CA LEU A 18 11.21 3.41 0.39
C LEU A 18 10.95 2.00 0.93
N LYS A 19 10.15 1.20 0.25
CA LYS A 19 9.86 -0.19 0.63
C LYS A 19 11.12 -1.05 0.67
N ILE A 20 11.99 -0.94 -0.35
CA ILE A 20 13.27 -1.65 -0.40
C ILE A 20 14.16 -1.20 0.76
N TRP A 21 14.27 0.10 0.98
CA TRP A 21 15.07 0.65 2.08
C TRP A 21 14.58 0.14 3.44
N ILE A 22 13.28 0.22 3.71
CA ILE A 22 12.70 -0.28 4.97
C ILE A 22 13.00 -1.77 5.16
N LYS A 23 12.70 -2.58 4.13
CA LYS A 23 12.87 -4.04 4.21
C LYS A 23 14.34 -4.47 4.41
N THR A 24 15.28 -3.68 3.89
CA THR A 24 16.73 -3.99 4.00
C THR A 24 17.45 -3.24 5.11
N SER A 25 16.73 -2.47 5.94
CA SER A 25 17.32 -1.66 7.02
C SER A 25 16.67 -1.89 8.39
N PHE A 26 15.44 -2.43 8.43
CA PHE A 26 14.66 -2.62 9.64
C PHE A 26 14.34 -4.09 9.89
N PHE A 27 14.22 -4.47 11.16
CA PHE A 27 13.60 -5.73 11.55
C PHE A 27 12.08 -5.65 11.44
N LEU A 28 11.44 -6.77 11.12
CA LEU A 28 9.98 -6.83 11.11
C LEU A 28 9.41 -6.49 12.50
N GLY A 29 8.52 -5.51 12.55
CA GLY A 29 7.94 -4.98 13.79
C GLY A 29 8.75 -3.86 14.43
N GLU A 30 9.92 -3.50 13.89
CA GLU A 30 10.73 -2.40 14.42
C GLU A 30 10.02 -1.05 14.21
N GLU A 31 10.15 -0.19 15.22
CA GLU A 31 9.59 1.15 15.24
C GLU A 31 10.69 2.20 15.38
N TYR A 32 10.65 3.19 14.52
CA TYR A 32 11.47 4.40 14.64
C TYR A 32 10.55 5.61 14.79
N LYS A 33 10.53 6.17 16.00
CA LYS A 33 9.67 7.30 16.34
C LYS A 33 10.28 8.61 15.83
N ILE A 34 9.60 9.25 14.87
CA ILE A 34 9.98 10.57 14.35
C ILE A 34 9.33 11.65 15.21
N PHE A 35 8.03 11.53 15.46
CA PHE A 35 7.23 12.37 16.37
C PHE A 35 6.25 11.48 17.13
N ASP A 36 5.61 12.01 18.18
CA ASP A 36 4.61 11.26 18.95
C ASP A 36 3.42 10.77 18.08
N TRP A 37 3.13 11.50 17.03
CA TRP A 37 2.06 11.24 16.07
C TRP A 37 2.53 10.64 14.75
N PHE A 38 3.84 10.43 14.53
CA PHE A 38 4.41 9.84 13.32
C PHE A 38 5.56 8.89 13.64
N ILE A 39 5.35 7.63 13.32
CA ILE A 39 6.27 6.52 13.57
C ILE A 39 6.51 5.80 12.26
N ILE A 40 7.76 5.47 11.96
CA ILE A 40 8.09 4.46 10.96
C ILE A 40 7.99 3.11 11.66
N HIS A 41 7.04 2.29 11.26
CA HIS A 41 6.77 0.96 11.82
C HIS A 41 6.79 -0.07 10.71
N PHE A 42 7.84 -0.89 10.62
CA PHE A 42 7.95 -1.87 9.55
C PHE A 42 7.00 -3.04 9.80
N THR A 43 6.03 -3.20 8.92
CA THR A 43 5.13 -4.36 8.87
C THR A 43 5.06 -4.96 7.49
N GLU A 44 4.70 -6.24 7.44
CA GLU A 44 4.41 -6.96 6.21
C GLU A 44 3.00 -7.52 6.24
N ASN A 45 2.23 -7.31 5.18
CA ASN A 45 0.88 -7.84 5.07
C ASN A 45 0.68 -8.67 3.78
N ASN A 46 -0.25 -9.61 3.83
CA ASN A 46 -0.60 -10.44 2.67
C ASN A 46 -1.45 -9.70 1.64
N GLY A 47 -1.57 -8.38 1.79
CA GLY A 47 -2.26 -7.51 0.85
C GLY A 47 -3.74 -7.29 1.18
N MET A 48 -4.24 -7.76 2.31
CA MET A 48 -5.60 -7.43 2.78
C MET A 48 -5.52 -6.47 3.96
N ALA A 49 -6.47 -5.52 4.00
CA ALA A 49 -6.56 -4.57 5.09
C ALA A 49 -6.76 -5.29 6.44
N PHE A 50 -6.19 -4.71 7.51
CA PHE A 50 -6.33 -5.20 8.89
C PHE A 50 -5.81 -6.62 9.15
N GLY A 51 -4.87 -7.13 8.35
CA GLY A 51 -4.29 -8.47 8.54
C GLY A 51 -5.26 -9.62 8.30
N ILE A 52 -6.38 -9.37 7.64
CA ILE A 52 -7.33 -10.44 7.27
C ILE A 52 -6.62 -11.37 6.28
N GLU A 53 -6.67 -12.68 6.55
CA GLU A 53 -6.18 -13.70 5.63
C GLU A 53 -7.34 -14.59 5.19
N PHE A 54 -7.53 -14.73 3.89
CA PHE A 54 -8.55 -15.61 3.33
C PHE A 54 -7.89 -16.67 2.45
N GLY A 55 -8.14 -17.94 2.78
CA GLY A 55 -7.71 -19.07 1.95
C GLY A 55 -6.19 -19.37 1.99
N GLY A 56 -5.43 -18.84 2.96
CA GLY A 56 -4.00 -19.13 3.16
C GLY A 56 -3.16 -18.87 1.90
N TYR A 57 -2.24 -19.80 1.59
CA TYR A 57 -1.32 -19.69 0.44
C TYR A 57 -2.04 -19.54 -0.91
N THR A 58 -3.09 -20.35 -1.15
CA THR A 58 -3.88 -20.29 -2.39
C THR A 58 -4.68 -18.99 -2.46
N GLY A 59 -5.26 -18.54 -1.34
CA GLY A 59 -6.01 -17.29 -1.28
C GLY A 59 -5.15 -16.08 -1.61
N LYS A 60 -3.90 -16.05 -1.12
CA LYS A 60 -2.92 -15.01 -1.45
C LYS A 60 -2.67 -14.91 -2.96
N LYS A 61 -2.43 -16.05 -3.62
CA LYS A 61 -2.23 -16.11 -5.07
C LYS A 61 -3.45 -15.61 -5.84
N ILE A 62 -4.64 -16.05 -5.45
CA ILE A 62 -5.91 -15.61 -6.07
C ILE A 62 -6.08 -14.09 -5.91
N LEU A 63 -5.82 -13.55 -4.73
CA LEU A 63 -5.91 -12.12 -4.47
C LEU A 63 -4.94 -11.32 -5.35
N THR A 64 -3.70 -11.78 -5.48
CA THR A 64 -2.69 -11.11 -6.33
C THR A 64 -3.11 -11.13 -7.79
N LEU A 65 -3.57 -12.28 -8.31
CA LEU A 65 -4.08 -12.41 -9.68
C LEU A 65 -5.31 -11.51 -9.91
N PHE A 66 -6.25 -11.50 -8.97
CA PHE A 66 -7.42 -10.63 -9.04
C PHE A 66 -7.03 -9.16 -9.15
N ARG A 67 -6.06 -8.69 -8.35
CA ARG A 67 -5.55 -7.31 -8.42
C ARG A 67 -4.92 -7.00 -9.77
N ILE A 68 -4.12 -7.91 -10.32
CA ILE A 68 -3.52 -7.75 -11.66
C ILE A 68 -4.60 -7.58 -12.72
N ILE A 69 -5.64 -8.42 -12.69
CA ILE A 69 -6.77 -8.34 -13.62
C ILE A 69 -7.52 -7.02 -13.47
N VAL A 70 -7.86 -6.62 -12.24
CA VAL A 70 -8.59 -5.37 -11.98
C VAL A 70 -7.80 -4.15 -12.46
N VAL A 71 -6.49 -4.11 -12.17
CA VAL A 71 -5.62 -3.01 -12.64
C VAL A 71 -5.49 -3.03 -14.16
N GLY A 72 -5.35 -4.20 -14.80
CA GLY A 72 -5.32 -4.35 -16.25
C GLY A 72 -6.59 -3.82 -16.92
N VAL A 73 -7.77 -4.22 -16.41
CA VAL A 73 -9.06 -3.70 -16.87
C VAL A 73 -9.18 -2.19 -16.63
N GLY A 74 -8.74 -1.70 -15.46
CA GLY A 74 -8.71 -0.27 -15.15
C GLY A 74 -7.85 0.53 -16.14
N ILE A 75 -6.68 0.04 -16.48
CA ILE A 75 -5.80 0.66 -17.48
C ILE A 75 -6.48 0.71 -18.85
N MET A 76 -7.10 -0.39 -19.30
CA MET A 76 -7.84 -0.41 -20.57
C MET A 76 -9.00 0.59 -20.58
N TYR A 77 -9.75 0.68 -19.48
CA TYR A 77 -10.81 1.67 -19.31
C TYR A 77 -10.26 3.10 -19.41
N ILE A 78 -9.15 3.40 -18.75
CA ILE A 78 -8.51 4.71 -18.78
C ILE A 78 -8.01 5.06 -20.18
N PHE A 79 -7.47 4.11 -20.95
CA PHE A 79 -7.13 4.33 -22.35
C PHE A 79 -8.31 4.79 -23.19
N ASN A 80 -9.49 4.22 -22.98
CA ASN A 80 -10.71 4.63 -23.65
C ASN A 80 -11.20 6.00 -23.16
N LEU A 81 -11.11 6.23 -21.87
CA LEU A 81 -11.53 7.47 -21.22
C LEU A 81 -10.70 8.67 -21.71
N THR A 82 -9.38 8.51 -21.88
CA THR A 82 -8.48 9.59 -22.34
C THR A 82 -8.68 9.99 -23.80
N LYS A 83 -9.54 9.30 -24.56
CA LYS A 83 -10.02 9.76 -25.86
C LYS A 83 -11.01 10.93 -25.72
N LYS A 84 -11.63 11.09 -24.55
CA LYS A 84 -12.43 12.25 -24.17
C LYS A 84 -11.52 13.36 -23.61
N ARG A 85 -12.03 14.57 -23.56
CA ARG A 85 -11.30 15.71 -22.95
C ARG A 85 -11.44 15.61 -21.43
N ILE A 86 -10.35 15.25 -20.75
CA ILE A 86 -10.27 15.09 -19.29
C ILE A 86 -9.29 16.12 -18.73
N SER A 87 -9.61 16.69 -17.58
CA SER A 87 -8.76 17.69 -16.93
C SER A 87 -7.43 17.09 -16.45
N ASP A 88 -6.45 17.96 -16.32
CA ASP A 88 -5.12 17.57 -15.86
C ASP A 88 -5.13 16.98 -14.45
N GLY A 89 -5.96 17.53 -13.55
CA GLY A 89 -6.09 17.03 -12.20
C GLY A 89 -6.69 15.63 -12.15
N ALA A 90 -7.69 15.33 -12.99
CA ALA A 90 -8.23 13.97 -13.09
C ALA A 90 -7.20 12.97 -13.66
N LEU A 91 -6.38 13.40 -14.63
CA LEU A 91 -5.28 12.57 -15.14
C LEU A 91 -4.22 12.28 -14.08
N ILE A 92 -3.88 13.26 -13.23
CA ILE A 92 -2.97 13.07 -12.08
C ILE A 92 -3.59 12.09 -11.09
N ALA A 93 -4.87 12.27 -10.72
CA ALA A 93 -5.56 11.38 -9.81
C ALA A 93 -5.56 9.91 -10.30
N LEU A 94 -5.85 9.70 -11.59
CA LEU A 94 -5.75 8.38 -12.21
C LEU A 94 -4.32 7.82 -12.17
N GLY A 95 -3.31 8.68 -12.38
CA GLY A 95 -1.90 8.30 -12.27
C GLY A 95 -1.52 7.84 -10.86
N LEU A 96 -2.01 8.52 -9.82
CA LEU A 96 -1.81 8.12 -8.42
C LEU A 96 -2.42 6.75 -8.13
N ILE A 97 -3.65 6.51 -8.57
CA ILE A 97 -4.35 5.23 -8.36
C ILE A 97 -3.60 4.09 -9.06
N ILE A 98 -3.23 4.27 -10.34
CA ILE A 98 -2.53 3.23 -11.11
C ILE A 98 -1.16 2.97 -10.52
N GLY A 99 -0.38 4.02 -10.24
CA GLY A 99 0.97 3.90 -9.68
C GLY A 99 0.96 3.16 -8.35
N GLY A 100 0.05 3.51 -7.43
CA GLY A 100 -0.10 2.84 -6.16
C GLY A 100 -0.54 1.37 -6.30
N ALA A 101 -1.54 1.11 -7.15
CA ALA A 101 -1.99 -0.26 -7.38
C ALA A 101 -0.88 -1.15 -7.97
N ILE A 102 -0.09 -0.63 -8.92
CA ILE A 102 1.07 -1.34 -9.48
C ILE A 102 2.13 -1.56 -8.41
N GLY A 103 2.41 -0.58 -7.53
CA GLY A 103 3.37 -0.70 -6.44
C GLY A 103 3.08 -1.90 -5.56
N ASN A 104 1.86 -2.00 -5.04
CA ASN A 104 1.44 -3.14 -4.21
C ASN A 104 1.37 -4.47 -4.98
N ILE A 105 1.12 -4.45 -6.29
CA ILE A 105 1.19 -5.64 -7.15
C ILE A 105 2.64 -6.11 -7.31
N ILE A 106 3.60 -5.21 -7.44
CA ILE A 106 5.04 -5.55 -7.52
C ILE A 106 5.47 -6.28 -6.26
N ASP A 107 5.16 -5.75 -5.07
CA ASP A 107 5.48 -6.41 -3.81
C ASP A 107 4.87 -7.81 -3.77
N SER A 108 3.56 -7.90 -4.01
CA SER A 108 2.82 -9.16 -3.98
C SER A 108 3.31 -10.20 -5.00
N SER A 109 3.84 -9.73 -6.14
CA SER A 109 4.31 -10.63 -7.20
C SER A 109 5.75 -11.06 -7.01
N PHE A 110 6.63 -10.15 -6.60
CA PHE A 110 8.08 -10.34 -6.71
C PHE A 110 8.82 -10.39 -5.39
N TYR A 111 8.34 -9.74 -4.30
CA TYR A 111 9.11 -9.66 -3.05
C TYR A 111 9.38 -11.02 -2.42
N GLY A 112 8.47 -11.99 -2.62
CA GLY A 112 8.69 -13.36 -2.20
C GLY A 112 9.91 -14.02 -2.83
N ILE A 113 10.27 -13.63 -4.05
CA ILE A 113 11.40 -14.20 -4.81
C ILE A 113 12.70 -13.43 -4.53
N ILE A 114 12.62 -12.09 -4.43
CA ILE A 114 13.80 -11.23 -4.44
C ILE A 114 14.36 -10.89 -3.06
N PHE A 115 13.61 -11.21 -1.98
CA PHE A 115 14.06 -11.01 -0.60
C PHE A 115 13.98 -12.30 0.20
N ASN A 116 14.87 -12.49 1.19
CA ASN A 116 14.68 -13.49 2.22
C ASN A 116 13.70 -13.03 3.31
N GLU A 117 13.40 -13.90 4.28
CA GLU A 117 12.43 -13.63 5.36
C GLU A 117 12.93 -12.48 6.26
N SER A 118 11.99 -11.61 6.68
CA SER A 118 12.27 -10.49 7.60
C SER A 118 12.06 -10.86 9.06
N TYR A 119 11.57 -12.07 9.37
CA TYR A 119 11.32 -12.50 10.74
C TYR A 119 12.65 -12.78 11.46
N ASN A 120 12.92 -12.04 12.54
CA ASN A 120 14.18 -12.08 13.31
C ASN A 120 15.44 -11.80 12.48
N ASN A 121 15.30 -11.16 11.31
CA ASN A 121 16.40 -10.88 10.41
C ASN A 121 16.12 -9.61 9.61
N ILE A 122 17.16 -8.85 9.26
CA ILE A 122 17.06 -7.80 8.25
C ILE A 122 17.15 -8.48 6.89
N ALA A 123 16.16 -8.27 6.03
CA ALA A 123 16.11 -8.94 4.75
C ALA A 123 17.24 -8.48 3.81
N SER A 124 17.79 -9.43 3.08
CA SER A 124 18.77 -9.17 2.01
C SER A 124 18.10 -9.18 0.65
N PHE A 125 18.58 -8.30 -0.24
CA PHE A 125 18.14 -8.26 -1.63
C PHE A 125 18.87 -9.35 -2.42
N MET A 126 18.13 -10.17 -3.15
CA MET A 126 18.64 -11.29 -3.98
C MET A 126 19.60 -12.22 -3.21
N PRO A 127 19.17 -12.84 -2.11
CA PRO A 127 20.03 -13.70 -1.29
C PRO A 127 20.41 -14.99 -2.03
N ASP A 128 21.61 -15.50 -1.77
CA ASP A 128 22.14 -16.74 -2.40
C ASP A 128 21.23 -17.97 -2.15
N GLY A 129 20.54 -18.00 -1.01
CA GLY A 129 19.60 -19.09 -0.64
C GLY A 129 18.21 -18.98 -1.30
N GLY A 130 17.98 -17.97 -2.15
CA GLY A 130 16.67 -17.68 -2.75
C GLY A 130 15.74 -16.88 -1.85
N GLY A 131 14.56 -16.52 -2.38
CA GLY A 131 13.57 -15.72 -1.67
C GLY A 131 12.76 -16.51 -0.64
N TYR A 132 12.01 -15.77 0.21
CA TYR A 132 11.19 -16.37 1.26
C TYR A 132 9.92 -17.07 0.74
N SER A 133 9.54 -16.83 -0.52
CA SER A 133 8.34 -17.44 -1.10
C SER A 133 8.44 -17.52 -2.63
N SER A 134 7.37 -18.02 -3.26
CA SER A 134 7.29 -18.11 -4.71
C SER A 134 6.65 -16.87 -5.35
N PHE A 135 6.66 -16.81 -6.69
CA PHE A 135 5.97 -15.79 -7.48
C PHE A 135 4.49 -15.66 -7.08
N LEU A 136 3.97 -14.42 -6.98
CA LEU A 136 2.62 -14.05 -6.53
C LEU A 136 2.33 -14.25 -5.02
N HIS A 137 3.34 -14.59 -4.21
CA HIS A 137 3.19 -14.80 -2.77
C HIS A 137 4.02 -13.81 -1.94
N GLY A 138 4.52 -12.74 -2.56
CA GLY A 138 5.21 -11.66 -1.86
C GLY A 138 4.28 -10.93 -0.89
N LYS A 139 4.80 -10.49 0.24
CA LYS A 139 4.11 -9.64 1.21
C LYS A 139 4.28 -8.18 0.83
N VAL A 140 3.25 -7.37 1.04
CA VAL A 140 3.31 -5.92 0.86
C VAL A 140 4.03 -5.31 2.06
N VAL A 141 4.95 -4.38 1.80
CA VAL A 141 5.70 -3.67 2.84
C VAL A 141 4.97 -2.39 3.22
N ASP A 142 4.65 -2.25 4.50
CA ASP A 142 4.03 -1.07 5.09
C ASP A 142 4.96 -0.45 6.14
N MET A 143 4.89 0.89 6.31
CA MET A 143 5.81 1.58 7.21
C MET A 143 5.25 2.83 7.90
N PHE A 144 4.23 3.49 7.37
CA PHE A 144 3.72 4.73 7.94
C PHE A 144 2.65 4.45 8.97
N TYR A 145 2.94 4.80 10.22
CA TYR A 145 2.02 4.68 11.34
C TYR A 145 1.78 6.06 11.96
N PHE A 146 0.50 6.45 12.04
CA PHE A 146 0.07 7.74 12.59
C PHE A 146 -0.90 7.56 13.75
N PRO A 147 -0.43 7.25 14.97
CA PRO A 147 -1.28 7.17 16.16
C PRO A 147 -1.71 8.59 16.59
N LEU A 148 -2.66 9.20 15.85
CA LEU A 148 -3.03 10.61 16.01
C LEU A 148 -3.60 10.93 17.40
N ILE A 149 -4.36 10.01 18.00
CA ILE A 149 -4.82 10.11 19.39
C ILE A 149 -4.53 8.78 20.06
N ASN A 150 -3.74 8.82 21.12
CA ASN A 150 -3.44 7.67 21.99
C ASN A 150 -3.89 8.04 23.40
N SER A 151 -5.04 7.51 23.82
CA SER A 151 -5.71 7.91 25.06
C SER A 151 -6.58 6.77 25.61
N HIS A 152 -7.30 7.04 26.68
CA HIS A 152 -8.30 6.15 27.22
C HIS A 152 -9.68 6.75 27.07
N PHE A 153 -10.70 5.92 26.83
CA PHE A 153 -12.06 6.39 26.86
C PHE A 153 -12.43 6.92 28.26
N PRO A 154 -13.28 7.96 28.36
CA PRO A 154 -13.77 8.42 29.64
C PRO A 154 -14.45 7.29 30.43
N SER A 155 -14.21 7.24 31.75
CA SER A 155 -14.73 6.18 32.62
C SER A 155 -16.25 6.08 32.67
N TRP A 156 -16.95 7.17 32.33
CA TRP A 156 -18.42 7.22 32.28
C TRP A 156 -19.03 6.59 31.02
N LEU A 157 -18.23 6.23 30.01
CA LEU A 157 -18.72 5.66 28.76
C LEU A 157 -19.14 4.20 28.98
N PRO A 158 -20.41 3.81 28.73
CA PRO A 158 -20.82 2.43 28.87
C PRO A 158 -20.10 1.55 27.84
N ILE A 159 -19.71 0.33 28.25
CA ILE A 159 -19.03 -0.71 27.48
C ILE A 159 -17.52 -0.48 27.32
N TRP A 160 -17.06 0.73 26.95
CA TRP A 160 -15.64 1.02 26.66
C TRP A 160 -14.96 1.93 27.70
N GLY A 161 -15.63 2.24 28.82
CA GLY A 161 -15.06 3.13 29.85
C GLY A 161 -13.68 2.67 30.31
N SER A 162 -12.72 3.59 30.29
CA SER A 162 -11.30 3.37 30.64
C SER A 162 -10.53 2.42 29.72
N GLU A 163 -11.10 1.92 28.62
CA GLU A 163 -10.36 1.14 27.64
C GLU A 163 -9.37 2.02 26.85
N HIS A 164 -8.23 1.44 26.51
CA HIS A 164 -7.21 2.11 25.73
C HIS A 164 -7.67 2.27 24.27
N PHE A 165 -7.65 3.50 23.80
CA PHE A 165 -8.07 3.89 22.46
C PHE A 165 -6.94 4.52 21.66
N ILE A 166 -6.69 4.00 20.47
CA ILE A 166 -5.81 4.61 19.48
C ILE A 166 -6.64 4.96 18.26
N PHE A 167 -6.69 6.26 17.93
CA PHE A 167 -7.30 6.70 16.68
C PHE A 167 -6.27 6.61 15.55
N PHE A 168 -6.68 6.00 14.44
CA PHE A 168 -5.90 5.70 13.25
C PHE A 168 -4.79 4.67 13.50
N ARG A 169 -5.19 3.41 13.64
CA ARG A 169 -4.28 2.27 13.84
C ARG A 169 -3.61 1.71 12.58
N PRO A 170 -4.16 1.89 11.33
CA PRO A 170 -3.56 1.27 10.17
C PRO A 170 -2.13 1.75 9.93
N VAL A 171 -1.24 0.81 9.62
CA VAL A 171 0.06 1.08 9.02
C VAL A 171 -0.14 0.97 7.50
N PHE A 172 0.45 1.87 6.74
CA PHE A 172 0.29 1.95 5.29
C PHE A 172 1.58 2.42 4.61
N ASN A 173 1.61 2.41 3.28
CA ASN A 173 2.75 2.79 2.45
C ASN A 173 2.41 3.94 1.49
N ILE A 174 3.39 4.38 0.67
CA ILE A 174 3.21 5.46 -0.32
C ILE A 174 2.17 5.04 -1.39
N ALA A 175 2.14 3.79 -1.80
CA ALA A 175 1.18 3.28 -2.78
C ALA A 175 -0.27 3.43 -2.28
N ASP A 176 -0.54 3.06 -1.01
CA ASP A 176 -1.86 3.20 -0.39
C ASP A 176 -2.29 4.66 -0.25
N ALA A 177 -1.33 5.53 0.15
CA ALA A 177 -1.55 6.97 0.19
C ALA A 177 -1.92 7.52 -1.20
N GLY A 178 -1.18 7.11 -2.24
CA GLY A 178 -1.44 7.50 -3.62
C GLY A 178 -2.83 7.07 -4.10
N ILE A 179 -3.20 5.81 -3.86
CA ILE A 179 -4.55 5.29 -4.19
C ILE A 179 -5.62 6.13 -3.47
N SER A 180 -5.48 6.33 -2.17
CA SER A 180 -6.45 7.06 -1.36
C SER A 180 -6.61 8.51 -1.83
N VAL A 181 -5.50 9.23 -2.00
CA VAL A 181 -5.51 10.62 -2.50
C VAL A 181 -6.14 10.68 -3.89
N GLY A 182 -5.76 9.79 -4.80
CA GLY A 182 -6.32 9.74 -6.15
C GLY A 182 -7.83 9.50 -6.16
N ILE A 183 -8.32 8.57 -5.33
CA ILE A 183 -9.77 8.32 -5.18
C ILE A 183 -10.48 9.54 -4.62
N PHE A 184 -9.96 10.16 -3.56
CA PHE A 184 -10.54 11.38 -2.98
C PHE A 184 -10.57 12.54 -3.97
N MET A 185 -9.50 12.73 -4.77
CA MET A 185 -9.47 13.76 -5.82
C MET A 185 -10.58 13.53 -6.84
N ILE A 186 -10.75 12.31 -7.34
CA ILE A 186 -11.81 11.99 -8.30
C ILE A 186 -13.18 12.25 -7.68
N PHE A 187 -13.43 11.72 -6.48
CA PHE A 187 -14.73 11.83 -5.85
C PHE A 187 -15.14 13.27 -5.53
N LEU A 188 -14.21 14.06 -5.00
CA LEU A 188 -14.50 15.43 -4.56
C LEU A 188 -14.53 16.43 -5.73
N PHE A 189 -13.61 16.31 -6.69
CA PHE A 189 -13.39 17.36 -7.67
C PHE A 189 -13.70 16.95 -9.11
N TYR A 190 -13.57 15.67 -9.46
CA TYR A 190 -13.58 15.23 -10.87
C TYR A 190 -14.66 14.21 -11.21
N ARG A 191 -15.56 13.85 -10.27
CA ARG A 191 -16.60 12.83 -10.51
C ARG A 191 -17.45 13.06 -11.76
N LYS A 192 -17.69 14.33 -12.12
CA LYS A 192 -18.50 14.70 -13.30
C LYS A 192 -17.81 14.38 -14.64
N GLU A 193 -16.50 14.18 -14.64
CA GLU A 193 -15.75 13.85 -15.86
C GLU A 193 -15.81 12.35 -16.22
N PHE A 194 -16.34 11.54 -15.31
CA PHE A 194 -16.45 10.08 -15.45
C PHE A 194 -17.89 9.59 -15.69
N ASN A 195 -18.85 10.53 -15.73
CA ASN A 195 -20.27 10.27 -16.02
C ASN A 195 -20.59 10.41 -17.51
#